data_c70ac467123754f07de7b5be6c826f40
#
_entry.id   c70ac467123754f07de7b5be6c826f40
#
_cell.length_a   1.000
_cell.length_b   1.000
_cell.length_c   1.000
_cell.angle_alpha   90.00
_cell.angle_beta   90.00
_cell.angle_gamma   90.00
#
_symmetry.space_group_name_H-M   'P 1'
#
loop_
_entity.id
_entity.type
_entity.pdbx_description
1 polymer ?
#
loop_
_entity_poly.entity_id
_entity_poly.type
_entity_poly.pdbx_seq_one_letter_code
_entity_poly.pdbx_strand_id
1 'polypeptide(L)'
;MAILELKDVTKKFGGLTAVDGVNLKVEENQICALIGSNGAGKTTVFNMITGAYQVTSGDVIFNGKSICGKKPHQIVEKGIARTFQNIRLFKSATVLENVMTGFHCKTKTGMFNVIFNYRKCMQEEAECREKALEILRFLGLEDVKDLEARNIPYGHQRLLEIGRALATSPKLLLLDEPAAGMNSQEKKELVNTIRKIRDTYHLAVLLVEHDMELVMGISENITVINFGRPIACGTAEEIQNNNDVIEAYLGRSDDE
;
A
#
# COMPACT_ATOMS: atom_id res chain seq x y z
N MET A 1 -18.42 -2.54 -5.14
CA MET A 1 -18.37 -3.84 -4.40
C MET A 1 -17.09 -3.86 -3.58
N ALA A 2 -17.16 -4.31 -2.30
CA ALA A 2 -15.97 -4.28 -1.46
C ALA A 2 -14.88 -5.21 -2.02
N ILE A 3 -13.69 -4.65 -2.22
CA ILE A 3 -12.51 -5.40 -2.64
C ILE A 3 -11.76 -5.96 -1.42
N LEU A 4 -11.75 -5.21 -0.31
CA LEU A 4 -11.17 -5.61 0.97
C LEU A 4 -12.18 -5.40 2.09
N GLU A 5 -12.35 -6.39 2.96
CA GLU A 5 -13.11 -6.29 4.19
C GLU A 5 -12.33 -6.91 5.36
N LEU A 6 -12.20 -6.18 6.44
CA LEU A 6 -11.79 -6.68 7.75
C LEU A 6 -13.05 -6.83 8.60
N LYS A 7 -13.27 -8.02 9.16
CA LYS A 7 -14.43 -8.34 10.01
C LYS A 7 -13.96 -8.74 11.41
N ASP A 8 -14.18 -7.86 12.37
CA ASP A 8 -13.83 -8.03 13.79
C ASP A 8 -12.40 -8.54 14.01
N VAL A 9 -11.46 -7.96 13.23
CA VAL A 9 -10.07 -8.42 13.18
C VAL A 9 -9.35 -8.04 14.46
N THR A 10 -8.82 -9.06 15.14
CA THR A 10 -8.06 -8.90 16.39
C THR A 10 -6.67 -9.51 16.26
N LYS A 11 -5.66 -8.83 16.80
CA LYS A 11 -4.28 -9.32 16.92
C LYS A 11 -3.76 -9.19 18.33
N LYS A 12 -3.35 -10.33 18.89
CA LYS A 12 -2.68 -10.40 20.20
C LYS A 12 -1.25 -10.87 20.04
N PHE A 13 -0.35 -10.27 20.81
CA PHE A 13 1.04 -10.68 20.96
C PHE A 13 1.28 -11.00 22.43
N GLY A 14 1.24 -12.29 22.78
CA GLY A 14 1.24 -12.71 24.19
C GLY A 14 0.07 -12.07 24.95
N GLY A 15 0.36 -11.29 25.98
CA GLY A 15 -0.65 -10.57 26.78
C GLY A 15 -1.11 -9.24 26.19
N LEU A 16 -0.44 -8.72 25.14
CA LEU A 16 -0.78 -7.43 24.53
C LEU A 16 -1.77 -7.62 23.39
N THR A 17 -2.90 -6.93 23.44
CA THR A 17 -3.84 -6.81 22.32
C THR A 17 -3.46 -5.56 21.53
N ALA A 18 -2.81 -5.75 20.36
CA ALA A 18 -2.35 -4.65 19.50
C ALA A 18 -3.42 -4.14 18.55
N VAL A 19 -4.39 -4.98 18.20
CA VAL A 19 -5.57 -4.64 17.39
C VAL A 19 -6.74 -5.41 17.96
N ASP A 20 -7.89 -4.76 18.17
CA ASP A 20 -9.06 -5.30 18.85
C ASP A 20 -10.36 -4.95 18.10
N GLY A 21 -10.93 -5.94 17.43
CA GLY A 21 -12.23 -5.84 16.76
C GLY A 21 -12.27 -4.81 15.61
N VAL A 22 -11.18 -4.66 14.84
CA VAL A 22 -11.14 -3.69 13.74
C VAL A 22 -12.01 -4.16 12.58
N ASN A 23 -12.94 -3.30 12.20
CA ASN A 23 -13.74 -3.39 10.98
C ASN A 23 -13.30 -2.30 10.00
N LEU A 24 -12.99 -2.69 8.76
CA LEU A 24 -12.57 -1.78 7.71
C LEU A 24 -13.07 -2.30 6.36
N LYS A 25 -13.52 -1.41 5.50
CA LYS A 25 -14.00 -1.75 4.17
C LYS A 25 -13.38 -0.82 3.13
N VAL A 26 -12.90 -1.40 2.02
CA VAL A 26 -12.40 -0.67 0.85
C VAL A 26 -13.20 -1.14 -0.35
N GLU A 27 -13.82 -0.21 -1.06
CA GLU A 27 -14.53 -0.51 -2.30
C GLU A 27 -13.57 -0.53 -3.49
N GLU A 28 -14.01 -1.14 -4.61
CA GLU A 28 -13.26 -1.08 -5.86
C GLU A 28 -13.07 0.36 -6.32
N ASN A 29 -11.90 0.68 -6.85
CA ASN A 29 -11.55 2.01 -7.38
C ASN A 29 -11.71 3.16 -6.35
N GLN A 30 -11.57 2.87 -5.06
CA GLN A 30 -11.68 3.82 -3.97
C GLN A 30 -10.32 4.09 -3.33
N ILE A 31 -10.11 5.32 -2.86
CA ILE A 31 -8.98 5.69 -2.01
C ILE A 31 -9.48 5.80 -0.57
N CYS A 32 -9.02 4.91 0.29
CA CYS A 32 -9.32 4.91 1.72
C CYS A 32 -8.06 5.17 2.54
N ALA A 33 -8.25 5.72 3.74
CA ALA A 33 -7.18 5.88 4.71
C ALA A 33 -7.46 5.12 6.01
N LEU A 34 -6.38 4.63 6.63
CA LEU A 34 -6.36 4.14 8.00
C LEU A 34 -5.45 5.06 8.81
N ILE A 35 -6.02 5.84 9.70
CA ILE A 35 -5.30 6.82 10.52
C ILE A 35 -5.38 6.50 12.01
N GLY A 36 -4.56 7.18 12.81
CA GLY A 36 -4.52 7.03 14.26
C GLY A 36 -3.17 7.51 14.81
N SER A 37 -3.08 7.64 16.11
CA SER A 37 -1.85 8.03 16.80
C SER A 37 -0.71 7.02 16.60
N ASN A 38 0.51 7.40 16.95
CA ASN A 38 1.64 6.47 16.94
C ASN A 38 1.38 5.33 17.93
N GLY A 39 1.60 4.09 17.48
CA GLY A 39 1.29 2.91 18.28
C GLY A 39 -0.19 2.48 18.24
N ALA A 40 -1.08 3.18 17.53
CA ALA A 40 -2.50 2.81 17.44
C ALA A 40 -2.79 1.47 16.75
N GLY A 41 -1.79 0.81 16.14
CA GLY A 41 -1.97 -0.51 15.51
C GLY A 41 -2.04 -0.50 13.98
N LYS A 42 -1.90 0.65 13.30
CA LYS A 42 -1.98 0.79 11.84
C LYS A 42 -1.09 -0.20 11.08
N THR A 43 0.19 -0.22 11.42
CA THR A 43 1.17 -1.15 10.80
C THR A 43 0.84 -2.61 11.10
N THR A 44 0.25 -2.90 12.27
CA THR A 44 -0.22 -4.25 12.60
C THR A 44 -1.39 -4.67 11.68
N VAL A 45 -2.33 -3.77 11.41
CA VAL A 45 -3.42 -4.01 10.44
C VAL A 45 -2.84 -4.30 9.06
N PHE A 46 -1.92 -3.48 8.56
CA PHE A 46 -1.26 -3.72 7.27
C PHE A 46 -0.52 -5.05 7.23
N ASN A 47 0.16 -5.43 8.31
CA ASN A 47 0.86 -6.71 8.41
C ASN A 47 -0.11 -7.91 8.40
N MET A 48 -1.32 -7.76 8.94
CA MET A 48 -2.35 -8.79 8.86
C MET A 48 -2.92 -8.91 7.44
N ILE A 49 -3.21 -7.79 6.76
CA ILE A 49 -3.69 -7.79 5.37
C ILE A 49 -2.66 -8.44 4.44
N THR A 50 -1.37 -8.18 4.65
CA THR A 50 -0.28 -8.71 3.81
C THR A 50 0.20 -10.11 4.22
N GLY A 51 -0.39 -10.72 5.26
CA GLY A 51 -0.04 -12.07 5.74
C GLY A 51 1.31 -12.15 6.45
N ALA A 52 1.95 -11.01 6.76
CA ALA A 52 3.14 -10.96 7.60
C ALA A 52 2.80 -11.36 9.06
N TYR A 53 1.59 -11.01 9.51
CA TYR A 53 1.05 -11.47 10.79
C TYR A 53 -0.25 -12.25 10.57
N GLN A 54 -0.38 -13.37 11.29
CA GLN A 54 -1.65 -14.08 11.36
C GLN A 54 -2.61 -13.34 12.27
N VAL A 55 -3.89 -13.27 11.91
CA VAL A 55 -4.95 -12.76 12.78
C VAL A 55 -5.15 -13.71 13.96
N THR A 56 -5.50 -13.18 15.13
CA THR A 56 -5.86 -14.01 16.30
C THR A 56 -7.33 -14.42 16.24
N SER A 57 -8.21 -13.50 15.81
CA SER A 57 -9.64 -13.78 15.56
C SER A 57 -10.17 -12.77 14.53
N GLY A 58 -11.36 -13.04 14.00
CA GLY A 58 -11.92 -12.27 12.89
C GLY A 58 -11.46 -12.79 11.55
N ASP A 59 -11.77 -12.06 10.47
CA ASP A 59 -11.43 -12.47 9.11
C ASP A 59 -10.99 -11.28 8.25
N VAL A 60 -10.04 -11.54 7.35
CA VAL A 60 -9.61 -10.62 6.29
C VAL A 60 -10.07 -11.21 4.97
N ILE A 61 -11.00 -10.52 4.31
CA ILE A 61 -11.64 -10.97 3.08
C ILE A 61 -11.15 -10.07 1.94
N PHE A 62 -10.62 -10.68 0.89
CA PHE A 62 -10.20 -10.00 -0.33
C PHE A 62 -10.89 -10.63 -1.54
N ASN A 63 -11.54 -9.80 -2.36
CA ASN A 63 -12.32 -10.25 -3.51
C ASN A 63 -13.34 -11.34 -3.12
N GLY A 64 -14.05 -11.15 -1.99
CA GLY A 64 -15.06 -12.08 -1.46
C GLY A 64 -14.52 -13.40 -0.90
N LYS A 65 -13.19 -13.54 -0.75
CA LYS A 65 -12.56 -14.77 -0.23
C LYS A 65 -11.62 -14.45 0.94
N SER A 66 -11.69 -15.25 2.01
CA SER A 66 -10.74 -15.13 3.11
C SER A 66 -9.31 -15.33 2.64
N ILE A 67 -8.42 -14.46 3.14
CA ILE A 67 -6.97 -14.52 2.91
C ILE A 67 -6.20 -14.85 4.20
N CYS A 68 -6.90 -15.11 5.30
CA CYS A 68 -6.27 -15.53 6.54
C CYS A 68 -5.46 -16.80 6.34
N GLY A 69 -4.30 -16.90 7.01
CA GLY A 69 -3.40 -18.04 6.90
C GLY A 69 -2.54 -18.10 5.63
N LYS A 70 -2.73 -17.18 4.69
CA LYS A 70 -1.91 -17.12 3.47
C LYS A 70 -0.57 -16.46 3.74
N LYS A 71 0.46 -16.92 3.02
CA LYS A 71 1.81 -16.33 3.05
C LYS A 71 1.86 -15.05 2.20
N PRO A 72 2.78 -14.10 2.47
CA PRO A 72 2.86 -12.83 1.74
C PRO A 72 2.90 -12.98 0.21
N HIS A 73 3.70 -13.90 -0.34
CA HIS A 73 3.77 -14.11 -1.79
C HIS A 73 2.42 -14.54 -2.39
N GLN A 74 1.64 -15.38 -1.68
CA GLN A 74 0.31 -15.81 -2.12
C GLN A 74 -0.69 -14.64 -2.11
N ILE A 75 -0.47 -13.65 -1.24
CA ILE A 75 -1.30 -12.45 -1.16
C ILE A 75 -0.97 -11.50 -2.32
N VAL A 76 0.31 -11.35 -2.66
CA VAL A 76 0.73 -10.61 -3.87
C VAL A 76 0.15 -11.25 -5.13
N GLU A 77 0.21 -12.57 -5.27
CA GLU A 77 -0.40 -13.31 -6.40
C GLU A 77 -1.91 -13.08 -6.52
N LYS A 78 -2.60 -12.79 -5.41
CA LYS A 78 -4.04 -12.46 -5.41
C LYS A 78 -4.33 -11.03 -5.87
N GLY A 79 -3.32 -10.17 -5.92
CA GLY A 79 -3.44 -8.79 -6.37
C GLY A 79 -3.43 -7.76 -5.24
N ILE A 80 -2.79 -8.03 -4.11
CA ILE A 80 -2.49 -7.03 -3.07
C ILE A 80 -1.01 -6.70 -3.14
N ALA A 81 -0.65 -5.43 -3.41
CA ALA A 81 0.71 -4.95 -3.32
C ALA A 81 0.87 -3.93 -2.19
N ARG A 82 2.08 -3.82 -1.63
CA ARG A 82 2.40 -2.88 -0.55
C ARG A 82 3.72 -2.19 -0.79
N THR A 83 3.77 -0.88 -0.53
CA THR A 83 5.00 -0.15 -0.27
C THR A 83 5.33 -0.19 1.23
N PHE A 84 6.54 0.19 1.61
CA PHE A 84 6.97 0.14 3.01
C PHE A 84 7.35 1.54 3.49
N GLN A 85 7.17 1.82 4.78
CA GLN A 85 7.58 3.08 5.40
C GLN A 85 9.05 3.41 5.10
N ASN A 86 9.95 2.43 5.29
CA ASN A 86 11.33 2.52 4.83
C ASN A 86 11.46 1.98 3.41
N ILE A 87 11.93 2.79 2.48
CA ILE A 87 12.09 2.43 1.06
C ILE A 87 12.91 1.14 0.93
N ARG A 88 12.34 0.14 0.25
CA ARG A 88 12.97 -1.17 0.02
C ARG A 88 13.27 -1.36 -1.46
N LEU A 89 14.23 -0.61 -1.98
CA LEU A 89 14.71 -0.75 -3.35
C LEU A 89 16.00 -1.58 -3.40
N PHE A 90 16.24 -2.22 -4.54
CA PHE A 90 17.54 -2.76 -4.90
C PHE A 90 18.46 -1.60 -5.29
N LYS A 91 19.22 -1.10 -4.31
CA LYS A 91 19.96 0.17 -4.41
C LYS A 91 21.00 0.22 -5.53
N SER A 92 21.62 -0.92 -5.85
CA SER A 92 22.64 -1.08 -6.91
C SER A 92 22.05 -1.48 -8.27
N ALA A 93 20.76 -1.79 -8.32
CA ALA A 93 20.05 -2.03 -9.56
C ALA A 93 19.54 -0.71 -10.14
N THR A 94 19.37 -0.65 -11.45
CA THR A 94 18.81 0.50 -12.13
C THR A 94 17.33 0.72 -11.76
N VAL A 95 16.82 1.92 -12.06
CA VAL A 95 15.40 2.27 -11.91
C VAL A 95 14.54 1.28 -12.70
N LEU A 96 14.92 0.98 -13.95
CA LEU A 96 14.22 0.02 -14.78
C LEU A 96 14.23 -1.40 -14.20
N GLU A 97 15.38 -1.90 -13.79
CA GLU A 97 15.52 -3.23 -13.18
C GLU A 97 14.67 -3.36 -11.91
N ASN A 98 14.60 -2.31 -11.07
CA ASN A 98 13.73 -2.31 -9.90
C ASN A 98 12.25 -2.55 -10.28
N VAL A 99 11.73 -1.88 -11.30
CA VAL A 99 10.35 -2.09 -11.76
C VAL A 99 10.19 -3.49 -12.34
N MET A 100 11.14 -3.95 -13.15
CA MET A 100 11.12 -5.29 -13.76
C MET A 100 11.02 -6.41 -12.72
N THR A 101 11.62 -6.26 -11.52
CA THR A 101 11.50 -7.27 -10.46
C THR A 101 10.04 -7.51 -10.02
N GLY A 102 9.16 -6.51 -10.17
CA GLY A 102 7.74 -6.65 -9.83
C GLY A 102 6.99 -7.64 -10.72
N PHE A 103 7.44 -7.89 -11.94
CA PHE A 103 6.81 -8.85 -12.86
C PHE A 103 7.14 -10.31 -12.54
N HIS A 104 8.19 -10.58 -11.75
CA HIS A 104 8.61 -11.96 -11.43
C HIS A 104 7.55 -12.80 -10.70
N CYS A 105 6.64 -12.16 -9.96
CA CYS A 105 5.52 -12.89 -9.33
C CYS A 105 4.52 -13.47 -10.34
N LYS A 106 4.57 -13.06 -11.62
CA LYS A 106 3.68 -13.51 -12.71
C LYS A 106 4.38 -14.38 -13.75
N THR A 107 5.72 -14.36 -13.80
CA THR A 107 6.47 -15.23 -14.73
C THR A 107 6.39 -16.67 -14.26
N LYS A 108 5.81 -17.53 -15.09
CA LYS A 108 5.71 -18.99 -14.85
C LYS A 108 6.94 -19.76 -15.31
N THR A 109 7.99 -19.05 -15.72
CA THR A 109 9.19 -19.65 -16.32
C THR A 109 10.06 -20.25 -15.23
N GLY A 110 9.85 -21.52 -14.92
CA GLY A 110 10.75 -22.29 -14.04
C GLY A 110 12.10 -22.56 -14.70
N MET A 111 13.12 -22.91 -13.90
CA MET A 111 14.50 -23.12 -14.33
C MET A 111 14.63 -24.07 -15.54
N PHE A 112 13.74 -25.05 -15.69
CA PHE A 112 13.69 -25.97 -16.84
C PHE A 112 13.28 -25.27 -18.15
N ASN A 113 12.40 -24.26 -18.10
CA ASN A 113 11.97 -23.53 -19.29
C ASN A 113 13.05 -22.58 -19.83
N VAL A 114 13.93 -22.06 -18.98
CA VAL A 114 15.06 -21.21 -19.38
C VAL A 114 16.02 -21.98 -20.28
N ILE A 115 16.26 -23.27 -19.98
CA ILE A 115 17.18 -24.12 -20.74
C ILE A 115 16.58 -24.59 -22.08
N PHE A 116 15.29 -24.92 -22.09
CA PHE A 116 14.63 -25.54 -23.26
C PHE A 116 13.85 -24.54 -24.14
N ASN A 117 13.57 -23.31 -23.68
CA ASN A 117 12.74 -22.34 -24.40
C ASN A 117 13.32 -20.92 -24.36
N TYR A 118 14.61 -20.77 -24.67
CA TYR A 118 15.34 -19.50 -24.63
C TYR A 118 14.62 -18.36 -25.37
N ARG A 119 14.07 -18.64 -26.58
CA ARG A 119 13.33 -17.63 -27.37
C ARG A 119 12.10 -17.11 -26.63
N LYS A 120 11.34 -17.97 -25.95
CA LYS A 120 10.17 -17.58 -25.17
C LYS A 120 10.56 -16.74 -23.96
N CYS A 121 11.66 -17.10 -23.29
CA CYS A 121 12.19 -16.33 -22.15
C CYS A 121 12.59 -14.92 -22.59
N MET A 122 13.26 -14.77 -23.72
CA MET A 122 13.64 -13.47 -24.29
C MET A 122 12.42 -12.62 -24.68
N GLN A 123 11.35 -13.25 -25.20
CA GLN A 123 10.11 -12.53 -25.49
C GLN A 123 9.41 -12.05 -24.21
N GLU A 124 9.28 -12.90 -23.19
CA GLU A 124 8.70 -12.54 -21.89
C GLU A 124 9.50 -11.39 -21.23
N GLU A 125 10.84 -11.44 -21.31
CA GLU A 125 11.70 -10.37 -20.78
C GLU A 125 11.52 -9.04 -21.53
N ALA A 126 11.43 -9.09 -22.85
CA ALA A 126 11.17 -7.91 -23.68
C ALA A 126 9.79 -7.29 -23.37
N GLU A 127 8.75 -8.11 -23.22
CA GLU A 127 7.41 -7.65 -22.82
C GLU A 127 7.42 -7.05 -21.41
N CYS A 128 8.13 -7.65 -20.46
CA CYS A 128 8.28 -7.10 -19.11
C CYS A 128 9.00 -5.75 -19.15
N ARG A 129 10.04 -5.63 -19.98
CA ARG A 129 10.79 -4.38 -20.17
C ARG A 129 9.91 -3.26 -20.72
N GLU A 130 9.12 -3.54 -21.77
CA GLU A 130 8.19 -2.53 -22.32
C GLU A 130 7.15 -2.08 -21.29
N LYS A 131 6.51 -3.00 -20.58
CA LYS A 131 5.58 -2.68 -19.50
C LYS A 131 6.23 -1.89 -18.36
N ALA A 132 7.49 -2.20 -18.04
CA ALA A 132 8.24 -1.43 -17.04
C ALA A 132 8.49 0.01 -17.52
N LEU A 133 8.83 0.19 -18.80
CA LEU A 133 9.00 1.52 -19.39
C LEU A 133 7.69 2.32 -19.41
N GLU A 134 6.55 1.68 -19.69
CA GLU A 134 5.23 2.32 -19.60
C GLU A 134 4.95 2.83 -18.19
N ILE A 135 5.23 2.02 -17.16
CA ILE A 135 5.09 2.43 -15.75
C ILE A 135 6.02 3.59 -15.42
N LEU A 136 7.28 3.56 -15.88
CA LEU A 136 8.24 4.63 -15.64
C LEU A 136 7.84 5.94 -16.34
N ARG A 137 7.32 5.89 -17.57
CA ARG A 137 6.76 7.07 -18.27
C ARG A 137 5.59 7.64 -17.48
N PHE A 138 4.67 6.79 -17.06
CA PHE A 138 3.52 7.20 -16.26
C PHE A 138 3.92 7.91 -14.96
N LEU A 139 5.00 7.46 -14.30
CA LEU A 139 5.52 8.04 -13.06
C LEU A 139 6.51 9.18 -13.28
N GLY A 140 6.86 9.54 -14.53
CA GLY A 140 7.85 10.58 -14.83
C GLY A 140 9.28 10.18 -14.48
N LEU A 141 9.61 8.88 -14.53
CA LEU A 141 10.93 8.34 -14.19
C LEU A 141 11.70 7.79 -15.40
N GLU A 142 11.20 7.98 -16.63
CA GLU A 142 11.82 7.41 -17.84
C GLU A 142 13.23 7.95 -18.08
N ASP A 143 13.45 9.25 -17.85
CA ASP A 143 14.75 9.90 -18.09
C ASP A 143 15.85 9.39 -17.16
N VAL A 144 15.49 8.81 -16.03
CA VAL A 144 16.42 8.25 -15.03
C VAL A 144 16.44 6.73 -15.00
N LYS A 145 15.82 6.06 -15.98
CA LYS A 145 15.64 4.60 -16.02
C LYS A 145 16.92 3.77 -15.90
N ASP A 146 18.01 4.31 -16.43
CA ASP A 146 19.32 3.64 -16.48
C ASP A 146 20.23 4.00 -15.29
N LEU A 147 19.79 4.93 -14.41
CA LEU A 147 20.50 5.26 -13.19
C LEU A 147 20.24 4.22 -12.10
N GLU A 148 21.25 3.98 -11.25
CA GLU A 148 21.05 3.17 -10.05
C GLU A 148 20.05 3.84 -9.10
N ALA A 149 19.18 3.04 -8.47
CA ALA A 149 18.14 3.54 -7.59
C ALA A 149 18.65 4.38 -6.40
N ARG A 150 19.89 4.14 -5.95
CA ARG A 150 20.51 4.96 -4.89
C ARG A 150 20.89 6.38 -5.34
N ASN A 151 21.02 6.62 -6.65
CA ASN A 151 21.49 7.87 -7.22
C ASN A 151 20.37 8.84 -7.64
N ILE A 152 19.11 8.45 -7.48
CA ILE A 152 17.96 9.31 -7.75
C ILE A 152 17.45 9.99 -6.47
N PRO A 153 16.81 11.19 -6.57
CA PRO A 153 16.23 11.90 -5.43
C PRO A 153 15.25 11.04 -4.62
N TYR A 154 15.09 11.34 -3.33
CA TYR A 154 14.25 10.59 -2.42
C TYR A 154 12.79 10.47 -2.89
N GLY A 155 12.19 11.56 -3.38
CA GLY A 155 10.83 11.53 -3.94
C GLY A 155 10.71 10.58 -5.14
N HIS A 156 11.73 10.54 -6.03
CA HIS A 156 11.78 9.58 -7.14
C HIS A 156 11.95 8.13 -6.65
N GLN A 157 12.69 7.90 -5.56
CA GLN A 157 12.79 6.57 -4.96
C GLN A 157 11.44 6.07 -4.44
N ARG A 158 10.62 6.95 -3.85
CA ARG A 158 9.24 6.62 -3.44
C ARG A 158 8.35 6.28 -4.64
N LEU A 159 8.40 7.08 -5.70
CA LEU A 159 7.66 6.78 -6.92
C LEU A 159 8.12 5.47 -7.56
N LEU A 160 9.43 5.18 -7.53
CA LEU A 160 9.98 3.93 -8.01
C LEU A 160 9.48 2.71 -7.21
N GLU A 161 9.36 2.84 -5.88
CA GLU A 161 8.79 1.78 -5.03
C GLU A 161 7.32 1.51 -5.39
N ILE A 162 6.53 2.56 -5.65
CA ILE A 162 5.17 2.46 -6.16
C ILE A 162 5.17 1.79 -7.55
N GLY A 163 6.07 2.19 -8.44
CA GLY A 163 6.21 1.60 -9.79
C GLY A 163 6.47 0.09 -9.74
N ARG A 164 7.35 -0.34 -8.85
CA ARG A 164 7.59 -1.78 -8.61
C ARG A 164 6.34 -2.49 -8.09
N ALA A 165 5.57 -1.86 -7.22
CA ALA A 165 4.30 -2.41 -6.74
C ALA A 165 3.28 -2.52 -7.88
N LEU A 166 3.17 -1.50 -8.75
CA LEU A 166 2.29 -1.50 -9.93
C LEU A 166 2.63 -2.61 -10.93
N ALA A 167 3.91 -2.94 -11.09
CA ALA A 167 4.36 -4.03 -11.96
C ALA A 167 3.77 -5.39 -11.57
N THR A 168 3.36 -5.59 -10.31
CA THR A 168 2.62 -6.79 -9.90
C THR A 168 1.18 -6.81 -10.41
N SER A 169 0.70 -5.73 -11.07
CA SER A 169 -0.67 -5.47 -11.50
C SER A 169 -1.67 -5.72 -10.37
N PRO A 170 -1.59 -4.97 -9.29
CA PRO A 170 -2.44 -5.17 -8.13
C PRO A 170 -3.88 -4.70 -8.41
N LYS A 171 -4.82 -5.24 -7.63
CA LYS A 171 -6.18 -4.73 -7.51
C LYS A 171 -6.33 -3.81 -6.29
N LEU A 172 -5.46 -3.99 -5.30
CA LEU A 172 -5.36 -3.17 -4.10
C LEU A 172 -3.90 -2.79 -3.85
N LEU A 173 -3.65 -1.50 -3.74
CA LEU A 173 -2.34 -0.94 -3.41
C LEU A 173 -2.37 -0.42 -1.96
N LEU A 174 -1.51 -0.97 -1.12
CA LEU A 174 -1.31 -0.52 0.26
C LEU A 174 -0.11 0.43 0.30
N LEU A 175 -0.34 1.67 0.72
CA LEU A 175 0.68 2.72 0.84
C LEU A 175 0.94 3.01 2.32
N ASP A 176 2.15 2.72 2.78
CA ASP A 176 2.57 2.89 4.18
C ASP A 176 3.41 4.15 4.32
N GLU A 177 2.82 5.23 4.82
CA GLU A 177 3.40 6.57 4.96
C GLU A 177 4.12 7.05 3.68
N PRO A 178 3.40 7.10 2.53
CA PRO A 178 4.04 7.40 1.25
C PRO A 178 4.63 8.81 1.16
N ALA A 179 4.14 9.77 1.96
CA ALA A 179 4.58 11.15 1.97
C ALA A 179 5.68 11.46 3.00
N ALA A 180 6.15 10.45 3.75
CA ALA A 180 7.18 10.66 4.77
C ALA A 180 8.46 11.24 4.15
N GLY A 181 8.97 12.35 4.73
CA GLY A 181 10.19 13.01 4.28
C GLY A 181 10.04 13.91 3.05
N MET A 182 8.84 14.09 2.52
CA MET A 182 8.53 14.95 1.38
C MET A 182 8.20 16.39 1.81
N ASN A 183 8.59 17.36 0.98
CA ASN A 183 8.15 18.75 1.13
C ASN A 183 6.69 18.93 0.65
N SER A 184 6.10 20.12 0.89
CA SER A 184 4.69 20.39 0.56
C SER A 184 4.37 20.27 -0.94
N GLN A 185 5.33 20.62 -1.83
CA GLN A 185 5.15 20.51 -3.27
C GLN A 185 5.17 19.03 -3.70
N GLU A 186 6.15 18.26 -3.22
CA GLU A 186 6.25 16.82 -3.49
C GLU A 186 5.02 16.05 -3.00
N LYS A 187 4.45 16.43 -1.83
CA LYS A 187 3.21 15.85 -1.31
C LYS A 187 2.02 16.07 -2.25
N LYS A 188 1.87 17.29 -2.79
CA LYS A 188 0.81 17.62 -3.76
C LYS A 188 0.95 16.81 -5.05
N GLU A 189 2.17 16.65 -5.53
CA GLU A 189 2.47 15.84 -6.72
C GLU A 189 2.18 14.35 -6.46
N LEU A 190 2.53 13.85 -5.28
CA LEU A 190 2.23 12.48 -4.86
C LEU A 190 0.71 12.24 -4.80
N VAL A 191 -0.07 13.15 -4.21
CA VAL A 191 -1.54 13.07 -4.16
C VAL A 191 -2.12 12.96 -5.57
N ASN A 192 -1.67 13.81 -6.50
CA ASN A 192 -2.11 13.75 -7.89
C ASN A 192 -1.71 12.43 -8.57
N THR A 193 -0.51 11.94 -8.26
CA THR A 193 0.00 10.66 -8.80
C THR A 193 -0.84 9.49 -8.27
N ILE A 194 -1.19 9.45 -6.99
CA ILE A 194 -2.03 8.39 -6.41
C ILE A 194 -3.41 8.37 -7.05
N ARG A 195 -4.04 9.55 -7.27
CA ARG A 195 -5.32 9.65 -7.98
C ARG A 195 -5.22 9.11 -9.40
N LYS A 196 -4.19 9.53 -10.15
CA LYS A 196 -3.93 9.03 -11.50
C LYS A 196 -3.71 7.52 -11.52
N ILE A 197 -2.99 6.96 -10.53
CA ILE A 197 -2.78 5.51 -10.39
C ILE A 197 -4.12 4.81 -10.24
N ARG A 198 -4.98 5.24 -9.29
CA ARG A 198 -6.31 4.67 -9.09
C ARG A 198 -7.11 4.66 -10.41
N ASP A 199 -7.16 5.81 -11.09
CA ASP A 199 -7.99 6.01 -12.28
C ASP A 199 -7.47 5.23 -13.49
N THR A 200 -6.14 5.23 -13.71
CA THR A 200 -5.52 4.57 -14.87
C THR A 200 -5.45 3.06 -14.73
N TYR A 201 -5.14 2.57 -13.55
CA TYR A 201 -4.99 1.13 -13.29
C TYR A 201 -6.26 0.49 -12.72
N HIS A 202 -7.32 1.28 -12.50
CA HIS A 202 -8.61 0.83 -11.94
C HIS A 202 -8.43 -0.02 -10.68
N LEU A 203 -7.58 0.43 -9.76
CA LEU A 203 -7.26 -0.25 -8.51
C LEU A 203 -7.78 0.54 -7.30
N ALA A 204 -8.00 -0.16 -6.20
CA ALA A 204 -8.25 0.49 -4.92
C ALA A 204 -6.94 0.84 -4.22
N VAL A 205 -6.96 1.88 -3.39
CA VAL A 205 -5.82 2.29 -2.57
C VAL A 205 -6.25 2.31 -1.11
N LEU A 206 -5.46 1.71 -0.23
CA LEU A 206 -5.56 1.91 1.20
C LEU A 206 -4.24 2.49 1.69
N LEU A 207 -4.29 3.69 2.25
CA LEU A 207 -3.10 4.37 2.76
C LEU A 207 -3.11 4.48 4.29
N VAL A 208 -1.92 4.39 4.87
CA VAL A 208 -1.66 4.80 6.25
C VAL A 208 -0.86 6.08 6.19
N GLU A 209 -1.33 7.11 6.85
CA GLU A 209 -0.68 8.43 6.92
C GLU A 209 -0.96 9.10 8.25
N HIS A 210 -0.08 10.03 8.61
CA HIS A 210 -0.25 10.92 9.76
C HIS A 210 -0.38 12.40 9.35
N ASP A 211 -0.16 12.71 8.07
CA ASP A 211 -0.40 14.03 7.49
C ASP A 211 -1.89 14.20 7.18
N MET A 212 -2.59 14.92 8.07
CA MET A 212 -4.05 15.08 7.97
C MET A 212 -4.46 15.86 6.73
N GLU A 213 -3.66 16.84 6.28
CA GLU A 213 -3.96 17.61 5.06
C GLU A 213 -3.98 16.68 3.83
N LEU A 214 -2.99 15.80 3.73
CA LEU A 214 -2.93 14.80 2.67
C LEU A 214 -4.11 13.83 2.75
N VAL A 215 -4.36 13.26 3.94
CA VAL A 215 -5.45 12.27 4.15
C VAL A 215 -6.79 12.86 3.77
N MET A 216 -7.14 14.03 4.31
CA MET A 216 -8.42 14.70 4.04
C MET A 216 -8.54 15.13 2.57
N GLY A 217 -7.41 15.45 1.93
CA GLY A 217 -7.40 15.88 0.54
C GLY A 217 -7.59 14.74 -0.47
N ILE A 218 -7.33 13.47 -0.12
CA ILE A 218 -7.33 12.38 -1.10
C ILE A 218 -8.32 11.26 -0.79
N SER A 219 -8.64 11.04 0.50
CA SER A 219 -9.40 9.86 0.92
C SER A 219 -10.90 10.09 0.81
N GLU A 220 -11.60 9.12 0.23
CA GLU A 220 -13.06 9.09 0.13
C GLU A 220 -13.71 8.50 1.39
N ASN A 221 -12.97 7.64 2.09
CA ASN A 221 -13.37 7.06 3.37
C ASN A 221 -12.15 6.92 4.28
N ILE A 222 -12.30 7.28 5.55
CA ILE A 222 -11.24 7.30 6.54
C ILE A 222 -11.69 6.45 7.73
N THR A 223 -10.88 5.46 8.09
CA THR A 223 -11.06 4.71 9.34
C THR A 223 -10.04 5.19 10.35
N VAL A 224 -10.50 5.56 11.52
CA VAL A 224 -9.63 6.03 12.63
C VAL A 224 -9.54 4.95 13.68
N ILE A 225 -8.31 4.60 14.05
CA ILE A 225 -8.04 3.66 15.14
C ILE A 225 -7.26 4.34 16.26
N ASN A 226 -7.60 4.01 17.50
CA ASN A 226 -6.88 4.45 18.68
C ASN A 226 -6.69 3.27 19.64
N PHE A 227 -5.45 3.07 20.13
CA PHE A 227 -5.09 1.93 20.99
C PHE A 227 -5.63 0.57 20.48
N GLY A 228 -5.52 0.34 19.17
CA GLY A 228 -5.94 -0.90 18.52
C GLY A 228 -7.43 -1.01 18.21
N ARG A 229 -8.26 -0.07 18.59
CA ARG A 229 -9.73 -0.09 18.39
C ARG A 229 -10.17 0.96 17.37
N PRO A 230 -11.17 0.64 16.53
CA PRO A 230 -11.78 1.64 15.68
C PRO A 230 -12.59 2.61 16.55
N ILE A 231 -12.41 3.93 16.31
CA ILE A 231 -13.16 4.98 17.01
C ILE A 231 -14.09 5.76 16.08
N ALA A 232 -13.76 5.85 14.79
CA ALA A 232 -14.59 6.50 13.78
C ALA A 232 -14.34 5.93 12.40
N CYS A 233 -15.34 6.03 11.52
CA CYS A 233 -15.25 5.73 10.10
C CYS A 233 -16.20 6.64 9.33
N GLY A 234 -15.73 7.30 8.27
CA GLY A 234 -16.55 8.22 7.48
C GLY A 234 -15.73 9.05 6.49
N THR A 235 -16.37 10.04 5.92
CA THR A 235 -15.76 11.04 5.03
C THR A 235 -14.82 11.98 5.80
N ALA A 236 -14.01 12.73 5.06
CA ALA A 236 -13.10 13.72 5.66
C ALA A 236 -13.87 14.72 6.57
N GLU A 237 -15.04 15.19 6.14
CA GLU A 237 -15.86 16.14 6.89
C GLU A 237 -16.40 15.51 8.19
N GLU A 238 -16.89 14.27 8.14
CA GLU A 238 -17.38 13.54 9.31
C GLU A 238 -16.26 13.29 10.33
N ILE A 239 -15.06 12.94 9.87
CA ILE A 239 -13.90 12.67 10.72
C ILE A 239 -13.37 13.96 11.37
N GLN A 240 -13.32 15.08 10.64
CA GLN A 240 -12.87 16.37 11.18
C GLN A 240 -13.78 16.90 12.30
N ASN A 241 -15.08 16.60 12.24
CA ASN A 241 -16.08 17.05 13.21
C ASN A 241 -16.38 16.01 14.31
N ASN A 242 -15.66 14.88 14.33
CA ASN A 242 -15.88 13.83 15.31
C ASN A 242 -15.09 14.09 16.60
N ASN A 243 -15.81 14.25 17.72
CA ASN A 243 -15.22 14.57 19.03
C ASN A 243 -14.25 13.48 19.51
N ASP A 244 -14.56 12.19 19.31
CA ASP A 244 -13.67 11.09 19.74
C ASP A 244 -12.34 11.13 18.98
N VAL A 245 -12.37 11.57 17.69
CA VAL A 245 -11.16 11.74 16.88
C VAL A 245 -10.37 12.95 17.36
N ILE A 246 -11.03 14.07 17.62
CA ILE A 246 -10.40 15.30 18.13
C ILE A 246 -9.69 14.99 19.46
N GLU A 247 -10.37 14.35 20.41
CA GLU A 247 -9.80 13.95 21.70
C GLU A 247 -8.59 12.98 21.53
N ALA A 248 -8.68 12.04 20.59
CA ALA A 248 -7.60 11.08 20.35
C ALA A 248 -6.32 11.70 19.80
N TYR A 249 -6.43 12.85 19.10
CA TYR A 249 -5.29 13.56 18.50
C TYR A 249 -4.77 14.72 19.35
N LEU A 250 -5.66 15.45 20.02
CA LEU A 250 -5.30 16.63 20.83
C LEU A 250 -5.04 16.30 22.30
N GLY A 251 -5.40 15.08 22.73
CA GLY A 251 -5.48 14.73 24.15
C GLY A 251 -6.78 15.28 24.77
N ARG A 252 -7.27 14.64 25.84
CA ARG A 252 -8.32 15.25 26.65
C ARG A 252 -7.79 16.59 27.14
N SER A 253 -8.48 17.69 26.85
CA SER A 253 -8.38 18.86 27.68
C SER A 253 -8.84 18.41 29.06
N ASP A 254 -7.91 18.19 29.98
CA ASP A 254 -8.20 18.09 31.41
C ASP A 254 -8.73 19.48 31.83
N ASP A 255 -10.01 19.68 31.59
CA ASP A 255 -10.78 20.70 32.23
C ASP A 255 -11.17 20.17 33.61
N GLU A 256 -10.52 20.73 34.62
CA GLU A 256 -10.69 20.73 36.05
C GLU A 256 -11.94 20.07 36.66
#